data_c219da8fa076023c53b25ac9e9049450
#
_entry.id   c219da8fa076023c53b25ac9e9049450
#
_cell.length_a   1.000
_cell.length_b   1.000
_cell.length_c   1.000
_cell.angle_alpha   90.00
_cell.angle_beta   90.00
_cell.angle_gamma   90.00
#
_symmetry.space_group_name_H-M   'P 1'
#
loop_
_entity.id
_entity.type
_entity.pdbx_description
1 polymer ?
#
loop_
_entity_poly.entity_id
_entity_poly.type
_entity_poly.pdbx_seq_one_letter_code
_entity_poly.pdbx_strand_id
1 'polypeptide(L)'
;FSDILLLNILLPYCENSSEAKKSGWRAIYISATIGVVILLSYCLIYPYPVSREFMIPVYQLSRVIHLGNFFSRFEVIFQFVWSILVLIYSSIYVYALCYVWQITFDLKYYKPLILPVVIISGIVAVLPSSVVDLVKSERLENIIVYPVAFLLPILFGFYSKKIYNKRTVNEESGESE
;
A
#
# COMPACT_ATOMS: atom_id res chain seq x y z
N PHE A 1 4.02 3.73 0.34
CA PHE A 1 4.95 3.09 1.32
C PHE A 1 4.21 2.41 2.47
N SER A 2 2.98 2.83 2.81
CA SER A 2 2.13 2.13 3.81
C SER A 2 1.85 0.67 3.45
N ASP A 3 1.92 0.32 2.18
CA ASP A 3 1.69 -1.02 1.64
C ASP A 3 2.70 -2.06 2.14
N ILE A 4 3.86 -1.61 2.63
CA ILE A 4 4.85 -2.48 3.30
C ILE A 4 4.23 -3.19 4.51
N LEU A 5 3.25 -2.59 5.17
CA LEU A 5 2.53 -3.20 6.29
C LEU A 5 1.70 -4.42 5.84
N LEU A 6 1.17 -4.42 4.61
CA LEU A 6 0.48 -5.58 4.03
C LEU A 6 1.40 -6.80 3.91
N LEU A 7 2.69 -6.55 3.69
CA LEU A 7 3.69 -7.62 3.61
C LEU A 7 3.76 -8.41 4.93
N ASN A 8 3.57 -7.77 6.08
CA ASN A 8 3.55 -8.44 7.37
C ASN A 8 2.34 -9.39 7.52
N ILE A 9 1.21 -9.06 6.88
CA ILE A 9 0.01 -9.91 6.88
C ILE A 9 0.22 -11.12 5.95
N LEU A 10 0.99 -10.95 4.87
CA LEU A 10 1.25 -12.00 3.89
C LEU A 10 2.44 -12.90 4.25
N LEU A 11 3.39 -12.39 5.06
CA LEU A 11 4.58 -13.14 5.49
C LEU A 11 4.30 -14.52 6.09
N PRO A 12 3.27 -14.72 6.94
CA PRO A 12 2.97 -16.05 7.51
C PRO A 12 2.56 -17.10 6.48
N TYR A 13 2.13 -16.68 5.28
CA TYR A 13 1.74 -17.58 4.19
C TYR A 13 2.91 -17.99 3.29
N CYS A 14 4.12 -17.43 3.53
CA CYS A 14 5.31 -17.76 2.77
C CYS A 14 6.05 -18.91 3.48
N GLU A 15 6.34 -19.99 2.75
CA GLU A 15 7.08 -21.16 3.27
C GLU A 15 8.50 -20.78 3.75
N ASN A 16 9.12 -19.78 3.11
CA ASN A 16 10.48 -19.36 3.43
C ASN A 16 10.55 -17.84 3.67
N SER A 17 10.64 -17.45 4.94
CA SER A 17 10.69 -16.04 5.34
C SER A 17 11.93 -15.29 4.80
N SER A 18 13.03 -15.98 4.56
CA SER A 18 14.25 -15.39 3.99
C SER A 18 14.06 -15.02 2.52
N GLU A 19 13.42 -15.91 1.74
CA GLU A 19 13.10 -15.63 0.33
C GLU A 19 12.04 -14.56 0.17
N ALA A 20 11.03 -14.56 1.05
CA ALA A 20 10.01 -13.51 1.07
C ALA A 20 10.62 -12.12 1.30
N LYS A 21 11.57 -11.99 2.24
CA LYS A 21 12.31 -10.75 2.48
C LYS A 21 13.13 -10.32 1.26
N LYS A 22 13.87 -11.23 0.63
CA LYS A 22 14.66 -10.93 -0.58
C LYS A 22 13.75 -10.49 -1.74
N SER A 23 12.63 -11.15 -1.93
CA SER A 23 11.65 -10.80 -2.95
C SER A 23 11.01 -9.44 -2.68
N GLY A 24 10.69 -9.13 -1.44
CA GLY A 24 10.21 -7.81 -1.02
C GLY A 24 11.19 -6.69 -1.35
N TRP A 25 12.48 -6.86 -1.02
CA TRP A 25 13.51 -5.90 -1.38
C TRP A 25 13.66 -5.72 -2.88
N ARG A 26 13.65 -6.82 -3.66
CA ARG A 26 13.69 -6.75 -5.13
C ARG A 26 12.49 -5.98 -5.69
N ALA A 27 11.29 -6.25 -5.17
CA ALA A 27 10.09 -5.55 -5.59
C ALA A 27 10.18 -4.04 -5.32
N ILE A 28 10.70 -3.63 -4.15
CA ILE A 28 10.92 -2.22 -3.81
C ILE A 28 11.90 -1.56 -4.79
N TYR A 29 13.05 -2.20 -5.07
CA TYR A 29 14.03 -1.65 -6.02
C TYR A 29 13.46 -1.52 -7.44
N ILE A 30 12.75 -2.54 -7.93
CA ILE A 30 12.13 -2.52 -9.26
C ILE A 30 11.08 -1.40 -9.32
N SER A 31 10.19 -1.31 -8.34
CA SER A 31 9.15 -0.28 -8.28
C SER A 31 9.75 1.14 -8.19
N ALA A 32 10.79 1.32 -7.37
CA ALA A 32 11.47 2.61 -7.25
C ALA A 32 12.13 3.00 -8.58
N THR A 33 12.79 2.06 -9.26
CA THR A 33 13.43 2.32 -10.55
C THR A 33 12.40 2.71 -11.61
N ILE A 34 11.30 1.96 -11.72
CA ILE A 34 10.19 2.29 -12.64
C ILE A 34 9.61 3.67 -12.31
N GLY A 35 9.38 3.97 -11.02
CA GLY A 35 8.87 5.26 -10.59
C GLY A 35 9.79 6.42 -10.95
N VAL A 36 11.11 6.26 -10.78
CA VAL A 36 12.10 7.28 -11.17
C VAL A 36 12.11 7.50 -12.69
N VAL A 37 12.07 6.42 -13.48
CA VAL A 37 12.02 6.52 -14.96
C VAL A 37 10.77 7.26 -15.41
N ILE A 38 9.61 6.95 -14.85
CA ILE A 38 8.33 7.61 -15.17
C ILE A 38 8.41 9.09 -14.80
N LEU A 39 8.90 9.43 -13.61
CA LEU A 39 9.03 10.80 -13.14
C LEU A 39 10.00 11.62 -14.00
N LEU A 40 11.15 11.05 -14.35
CA LEU A 40 12.11 11.70 -15.24
C LEU A 40 11.50 11.96 -16.63
N SER A 41 10.83 10.94 -17.21
CA SER A 41 10.14 11.10 -18.49
C SER A 41 9.07 12.20 -18.43
N TYR A 42 8.32 12.27 -17.33
CA TYR A 42 7.33 13.32 -17.13
C TYR A 42 7.95 14.71 -17.06
N CYS A 43 9.01 14.88 -16.28
CA CYS A 43 9.70 16.18 -16.14
C CYS A 43 10.39 16.62 -17.43
N LEU A 44 10.84 15.69 -18.28
CA LEU A 44 11.44 15.99 -19.59
C LEU A 44 10.39 16.44 -20.61
N ILE A 45 9.20 15.89 -20.56
CA ILE A 45 8.11 16.24 -21.51
C ILE A 45 7.38 17.51 -21.06
N TYR A 46 7.16 17.67 -19.77
CA TYR A 46 6.45 18.81 -19.19
C TYR A 46 7.37 19.65 -18.31
N PRO A 47 7.96 20.73 -18.87
CA PRO A 47 8.83 21.61 -18.08
C PRO A 47 8.04 22.37 -17.01
N TYR A 48 8.74 22.79 -15.96
CA TYR A 48 8.19 23.70 -14.96
C TYR A 48 7.79 25.04 -15.60
N PRO A 49 6.60 25.63 -15.29
CA PRO A 49 5.65 25.28 -14.22
C PRO A 49 4.53 24.28 -14.63
N VAL A 50 4.41 23.94 -15.92
CA VAL A 50 3.30 23.13 -16.48
C VAL A 50 3.19 21.74 -15.81
N SER A 51 4.31 21.15 -15.46
CA SER A 51 4.34 19.84 -14.78
C SER A 51 3.60 19.84 -13.43
N ARG A 52 3.39 21.00 -12.84
CA ARG A 52 2.73 21.17 -11.55
C ARG A 52 1.21 21.25 -11.62
N GLU A 53 0.66 21.52 -12.80
CA GLU A 53 -0.76 21.71 -13.02
C GLU A 53 -1.52 20.39 -13.18
N PHE A 54 -0.81 19.33 -13.58
CA PHE A 54 -1.43 18.04 -13.83
C PHE A 54 -1.54 17.20 -12.55
N MET A 55 -2.76 16.77 -12.25
CA MET A 55 -3.08 16.00 -11.06
C MET A 55 -2.62 14.54 -11.16
N ILE A 56 -2.64 13.96 -12.37
CA ILE A 56 -2.26 12.57 -12.63
C ILE A 56 -1.17 12.53 -13.71
N PRO A 57 0.12 12.62 -13.33
CA PRO A 57 1.23 12.69 -14.28
C PRO A 57 1.30 11.53 -15.26
N VAL A 58 1.08 10.30 -14.78
CA VAL A 58 1.20 9.08 -15.60
C VAL A 58 0.10 9.03 -16.68
N TYR A 59 -1.09 9.48 -16.36
CA TYR A 59 -2.19 9.59 -17.34
C TYR A 59 -1.85 10.60 -18.44
N GLN A 60 -1.26 11.75 -18.08
CA GLN A 60 -0.85 12.74 -19.07
C GLN A 60 0.26 12.22 -19.98
N LEU A 61 1.21 11.44 -19.44
CA LEU A 61 2.22 10.77 -20.26
C LEU A 61 1.58 9.83 -21.29
N SER A 62 0.57 9.06 -20.88
CA SER A 62 -0.11 8.12 -21.80
C SER A 62 -0.80 8.82 -22.97
N ARG A 63 -1.23 10.08 -22.80
CA ARG A 63 -1.86 10.90 -23.85
C ARG A 63 -0.89 11.44 -24.89
N VAL A 64 0.39 11.55 -24.55
CA VAL A 64 1.43 12.03 -25.49
C VAL A 64 1.91 10.92 -26.41
N ILE A 65 1.68 9.67 -26.02
CA ILE A 65 2.13 8.52 -26.83
C ILE A 65 1.18 8.32 -28.01
N HIS A 66 1.67 8.64 -29.21
CA HIS A 66 0.98 8.39 -30.47
C HIS A 66 1.78 7.35 -31.25
N LEU A 67 1.25 6.15 -31.39
CA LEU A 67 1.86 5.04 -32.15
C LEU A 67 1.14 4.88 -33.50
N GLY A 68 1.50 5.76 -34.44
CA GLY A 68 0.91 5.75 -35.79
C GLY A 68 -0.60 6.08 -35.80
N ASN A 69 -1.24 5.86 -36.96
CA ASN A 69 -2.65 6.17 -37.15
C ASN A 69 -3.61 5.17 -36.47
N PHE A 70 -3.11 3.98 -36.09
CA PHE A 70 -3.93 2.92 -35.52
C PHE A 70 -4.07 3.01 -34.00
N PHE A 71 -3.02 3.47 -33.30
CA PHE A 71 -3.01 3.66 -31.84
C PHE A 71 -2.95 5.14 -31.46
N SER A 72 -3.92 5.91 -31.94
CA SER A 72 -4.04 7.34 -31.62
C SER A 72 -4.56 7.60 -30.19
N ARG A 73 -5.09 6.60 -29.51
CA ARG A 73 -5.72 6.72 -28.18
C ARG A 73 -5.14 5.70 -27.19
N PHE A 74 -3.83 5.81 -26.93
CA PHE A 74 -3.14 4.94 -25.99
C PHE A 74 -3.63 5.09 -24.56
N GLU A 75 -4.20 6.26 -24.23
CA GLU A 75 -4.79 6.51 -22.91
C GLU A 75 -5.91 5.54 -22.55
N VAL A 76 -6.66 5.00 -23.51
CA VAL A 76 -7.75 4.04 -23.26
C VAL A 76 -7.18 2.70 -22.79
N ILE A 77 -6.11 2.24 -23.43
CA ILE A 77 -5.44 0.98 -23.03
C ILE A 77 -4.86 1.15 -21.62
N PHE A 78 -4.19 2.27 -21.37
CA PHE A 78 -3.65 2.60 -20.07
C PHE A 78 -4.76 2.59 -19.00
N GLN A 79 -5.90 3.25 -19.26
CA GLN A 79 -7.02 3.31 -18.32
C GLN A 79 -7.60 1.92 -18.02
N PHE A 80 -7.69 1.05 -19.03
CA PHE A 80 -8.17 -0.32 -18.87
C PHE A 80 -7.23 -1.15 -17.97
N VAL A 81 -5.93 -1.14 -18.26
CA VAL A 81 -4.91 -1.83 -17.46
C VAL A 81 -4.90 -1.29 -16.02
N TRP A 82 -4.95 0.03 -15.87
CA TRP A 82 -5.01 0.68 -14.56
C TRP A 82 -6.22 0.23 -13.75
N SER A 83 -7.39 0.14 -14.38
CA SER A 83 -8.63 -0.32 -13.70
C SER A 83 -8.50 -1.74 -13.19
N ILE A 84 -7.90 -2.66 -13.97
CA ILE A 84 -7.65 -4.03 -13.52
C ILE A 84 -6.70 -4.06 -12.31
N LEU A 85 -5.62 -3.28 -12.36
CA LEU A 85 -4.67 -3.19 -11.25
C LEU A 85 -5.32 -2.66 -9.97
N VAL A 86 -6.19 -1.64 -10.09
CA VAL A 86 -6.95 -1.09 -8.95
C VAL A 86 -7.89 -2.13 -8.35
N LEU A 87 -8.56 -2.95 -9.17
CA LEU A 87 -9.42 -4.03 -8.68
C LEU A 87 -8.63 -5.09 -7.90
N ILE A 88 -7.47 -5.51 -8.44
CA ILE A 88 -6.60 -6.48 -7.74
C ILE A 88 -6.12 -5.89 -6.41
N TYR A 89 -5.65 -4.66 -6.43
CA TYR A 89 -5.18 -3.95 -5.25
C TYR A 89 -6.26 -3.82 -4.19
N SER A 90 -7.46 -3.37 -4.58
CA SER A 90 -8.60 -3.26 -3.66
C SER A 90 -8.99 -4.60 -3.04
N SER A 91 -8.91 -5.69 -3.81
CA SER A 91 -9.20 -7.04 -3.31
C SER A 91 -8.24 -7.47 -2.20
N ILE A 92 -6.95 -7.15 -2.34
CA ILE A 92 -5.93 -7.43 -1.32
C ILE A 92 -6.22 -6.65 -0.03
N TYR A 93 -6.62 -5.37 -0.15
CA TYR A 93 -6.99 -4.55 1.03
C TYR A 93 -8.23 -5.06 1.74
N VAL A 94 -9.28 -5.43 0.99
CA VAL A 94 -10.48 -6.02 1.57
C VAL A 94 -10.14 -7.32 2.32
N TYR A 95 -9.31 -8.17 1.72
CA TYR A 95 -8.85 -9.38 2.37
C TYR A 95 -8.08 -9.07 3.67
N ALA A 96 -7.12 -8.17 3.61
CA ALA A 96 -6.31 -7.78 4.77
C ALA A 96 -7.18 -7.20 5.90
N LEU A 97 -8.16 -6.37 5.56
CA LEU A 97 -9.10 -5.79 6.53
C LEU A 97 -9.95 -6.86 7.19
N CYS A 98 -10.53 -7.78 6.41
CA CYS A 98 -11.30 -8.89 6.94
C CYS A 98 -10.47 -9.82 7.83
N TYR A 99 -9.20 -10.04 7.47
CA TYR A 99 -8.27 -10.85 8.25
C TYR A 99 -7.93 -10.21 9.60
N VAL A 100 -7.64 -8.91 9.60
CA VAL A 100 -7.38 -8.17 10.85
C VAL A 100 -8.61 -8.17 11.76
N TRP A 101 -9.80 -7.97 11.19
CA TRP A 101 -11.05 -8.04 11.96
C TRP A 101 -11.30 -9.43 12.54
N GLN A 102 -11.04 -10.48 11.76
CA GLN A 102 -11.16 -11.86 12.24
C GLN A 102 -10.31 -12.10 13.49
N ILE A 103 -9.04 -11.68 13.47
CA ILE A 103 -8.12 -11.85 14.60
C ILE A 103 -8.54 -10.99 15.79
N THR A 104 -8.94 -9.74 15.52
CA THR A 104 -9.29 -8.77 16.60
C THR A 104 -10.53 -9.21 17.37
N PHE A 105 -11.53 -9.76 16.69
CA PHE A 105 -12.80 -10.20 17.30
C PHE A 105 -12.89 -11.70 17.55
N ASP A 106 -11.79 -12.43 17.37
CA ASP A 106 -11.69 -13.89 17.52
C ASP A 106 -12.80 -14.66 16.76
N LEU A 107 -13.04 -14.23 15.51
CA LEU A 107 -14.10 -14.81 14.68
C LEU A 107 -13.62 -16.11 14.03
N LYS A 108 -14.50 -17.11 13.99
CA LYS A 108 -14.19 -18.42 13.42
C LYS A 108 -13.90 -18.37 11.90
N TYR A 109 -14.55 -17.45 11.17
CA TYR A 109 -14.41 -17.30 9.72
C TYR A 109 -14.43 -15.83 9.31
N TYR A 110 -13.57 -15.44 8.35
CA TYR A 110 -13.54 -14.09 7.77
C TYR A 110 -14.53 -13.90 6.62
N LYS A 111 -14.97 -15.00 5.97
CA LYS A 111 -15.84 -14.94 4.77
C LYS A 111 -17.12 -14.12 4.92
N PRO A 112 -17.87 -14.19 6.03
CA PRO A 112 -19.07 -13.37 6.20
C PRO A 112 -18.80 -11.87 6.26
N LEU A 113 -17.57 -11.47 6.61
CA LEU A 113 -17.16 -10.06 6.73
C LEU A 113 -16.92 -9.41 5.37
N ILE A 114 -16.64 -10.19 4.32
CA ILE A 114 -16.29 -9.66 3.00
C ILE A 114 -17.41 -8.76 2.46
N LEU A 115 -18.65 -9.23 2.52
CA LEU A 115 -19.78 -8.50 1.95
C LEU A 115 -20.04 -7.15 2.66
N PRO A 116 -20.17 -7.07 4.00
CA PRO A 116 -20.34 -5.79 4.67
C PRO A 116 -19.15 -4.85 4.50
N VAL A 117 -17.92 -5.37 4.49
CA VAL A 117 -16.71 -4.56 4.27
C VAL A 117 -16.71 -3.95 2.87
N VAL A 118 -17.04 -4.73 1.84
CA VAL A 118 -17.12 -4.23 0.45
C VAL A 118 -18.20 -3.16 0.31
N ILE A 119 -19.39 -3.37 0.91
CA ILE A 119 -20.48 -2.39 0.86
C ILE A 119 -20.05 -1.09 1.55
N ILE A 120 -19.51 -1.17 2.76
CA ILE A 120 -19.05 0.02 3.50
C ILE A 120 -17.95 0.75 2.73
N SER A 121 -16.95 0.03 2.22
CA SER A 121 -15.88 0.61 1.41
C SER A 121 -16.41 1.28 0.14
N GLY A 122 -17.41 0.68 -0.52
CA GLY A 122 -18.06 1.27 -1.69
C GLY A 122 -18.83 2.54 -1.35
N ILE A 123 -19.56 2.58 -0.24
CA ILE A 123 -20.24 3.79 0.23
C ILE A 123 -19.23 4.90 0.52
N VAL A 124 -18.16 4.60 1.25
CA VAL A 124 -17.11 5.57 1.57
C VAL A 124 -16.41 6.08 0.32
N ALA A 125 -16.20 5.24 -0.69
CA ALA A 125 -15.56 5.62 -1.94
C ALA A 125 -16.39 6.64 -2.76
N VAL A 126 -17.69 6.69 -2.59
CA VAL A 126 -18.60 7.61 -3.31
C VAL A 126 -18.84 8.91 -2.53
N LEU A 127 -18.41 9.00 -1.26
CA LEU A 127 -18.62 10.20 -0.44
C LEU A 127 -17.96 11.50 -0.98
N PRO A 128 -16.72 11.46 -1.55
CA PRO A 128 -16.12 12.68 -2.06
C PRO A 128 -16.88 13.23 -3.26
N SER A 129 -17.36 14.47 -3.17
CA SER A 129 -18.16 15.12 -4.22
C SER A 129 -17.30 15.62 -5.38
N SER A 130 -15.99 15.81 -5.16
CA SER A 130 -15.05 16.33 -6.14
C SER A 130 -13.66 15.73 -5.98
N VAL A 131 -12.87 15.80 -7.07
CA VAL A 131 -11.47 15.36 -7.05
C VAL A 131 -10.64 16.20 -6.08
N VAL A 132 -11.01 17.47 -5.87
CA VAL A 132 -10.35 18.36 -4.89
C VAL A 132 -10.60 17.87 -3.45
N ASP A 133 -11.80 17.38 -3.15
CA ASP A 133 -12.12 16.83 -1.83
C ASP A 133 -11.37 15.51 -1.58
N LEU A 134 -11.21 14.69 -2.64
CA LEU A 134 -10.39 13.48 -2.60
C LEU A 134 -8.93 13.80 -2.20
N VAL A 135 -8.31 14.79 -2.84
CA VAL A 135 -6.93 15.19 -2.52
C VAL A 135 -6.79 15.78 -1.12
N LYS A 136 -7.80 16.51 -0.64
CA LYS A 136 -7.82 16.99 0.74
C LYS A 136 -7.91 15.85 1.74
N SER A 137 -8.79 14.87 1.48
CA SER A 137 -8.94 13.67 2.32
C SER A 137 -7.64 12.87 2.38
N GLU A 138 -7.00 12.63 1.24
CA GLU A 138 -5.71 11.96 1.15
C GLU A 138 -4.63 12.67 1.97
N ARG A 139 -4.60 13.98 1.95
CA ARG A 139 -3.63 14.75 2.77
C ARG A 139 -3.88 14.58 4.26
N LEU A 140 -5.14 14.58 4.71
CA LEU A 140 -5.49 14.34 6.12
C LEU A 140 -5.16 12.92 6.55
N GLU A 141 -5.48 11.94 5.72
CA GLU A 141 -5.13 10.54 5.95
C GLU A 141 -3.63 10.36 6.09
N ASN A 142 -2.84 10.98 5.22
CA ASN A 142 -1.39 10.89 5.26
C ASN A 142 -0.81 11.46 6.56
N ILE A 143 -1.35 12.56 7.09
CA ILE A 143 -0.89 13.18 8.33
C ILE A 143 -1.17 12.26 9.54
N ILE A 144 -2.25 11.48 9.53
CA ILE A 144 -2.66 10.63 10.65
C ILE A 144 -2.09 9.21 10.48
N VAL A 145 -2.24 8.63 9.29
CA VAL A 145 -1.92 7.23 9.03
C VAL A 145 -0.42 6.98 9.04
N TYR A 146 0.40 7.86 8.47
CA TYR A 146 1.85 7.64 8.45
C TYR A 146 2.49 7.59 9.83
N PRO A 147 2.25 8.57 10.75
CA PRO A 147 2.80 8.48 12.10
C PRO A 147 2.34 7.19 12.82
N VAL A 148 1.07 6.84 12.73
CA VAL A 148 0.55 5.62 13.37
C VAL A 148 1.18 4.38 12.77
N ALA A 149 1.27 4.27 11.44
CA ALA A 149 1.80 3.11 10.75
C ALA A 149 3.29 2.87 11.01
N PHE A 150 4.07 3.94 11.25
CA PHE A 150 5.51 3.81 11.52
C PHE A 150 5.84 3.81 13.01
N LEU A 151 5.17 4.63 13.83
CA LEU A 151 5.45 4.69 15.26
C LEU A 151 5.01 3.44 16.02
N LEU A 152 3.84 2.86 15.68
CA LEU A 152 3.34 1.69 16.38
C LEU A 152 4.29 0.48 16.26
N PRO A 153 4.76 0.03 15.09
CA PRO A 153 5.70 -1.08 14.97
C PRO A 153 7.02 -0.82 15.70
N ILE A 154 7.51 0.41 15.67
CA ILE A 154 8.73 0.80 16.37
C ILE A 154 8.54 0.69 17.88
N LEU A 155 7.45 1.23 18.41
CA LEU A 155 7.12 1.14 19.84
C LEU A 155 6.96 -0.31 20.30
N PHE A 156 6.24 -1.13 19.53
CA PHE A 156 6.09 -2.56 19.81
C PHE A 156 7.42 -3.31 19.74
N GLY A 157 8.30 -2.97 18.79
CA GLY A 157 9.64 -3.53 18.70
C GLY A 157 10.50 -3.23 19.93
N PHE A 158 10.48 -2.00 20.41
CA PHE A 158 11.17 -1.61 21.65
C PHE A 158 10.57 -2.29 22.87
N TYR A 159 9.25 -2.37 22.96
CA TYR A 159 8.55 -3.02 24.08
C TYR A 159 8.82 -4.52 24.14
N SER A 160 8.75 -5.20 22.99
CA SER A 160 9.06 -6.62 22.85
C SER A 160 10.52 -6.94 23.24
N LYS A 161 11.47 -6.13 22.79
CA LYS A 161 12.89 -6.28 23.18
C LYS A 161 13.10 -6.10 24.68
N LYS A 162 12.39 -5.17 25.31
CA LYS A 162 12.46 -4.94 26.76
C LYS A 162 11.91 -6.14 27.56
N ILE A 163 10.82 -6.76 27.09
CA ILE A 163 10.25 -7.95 27.73
C ILE A 163 11.17 -9.16 27.55
N TYR A 164 11.71 -9.33 26.36
CA TYR A 164 12.63 -10.42 26.06
C TYR A 164 13.88 -10.37 26.96
N ASN A 165 14.53 -9.21 27.04
CA ASN A 165 15.68 -9.04 27.93
C ASN A 165 15.35 -9.28 29.42
N LYS A 166 14.12 -8.95 29.85
CA LYS A 166 13.70 -9.19 31.25
C LYS A 166 13.47 -10.67 31.54
N ARG A 167 13.05 -11.46 30.53
CA ARG A 167 12.90 -12.91 30.67
C ARG A 167 14.25 -13.64 30.72
N THR A 168 15.18 -13.28 29.85
CA THR A 168 16.53 -13.89 29.84
C THR A 168 17.28 -13.63 31.16
N VAL A 169 17.19 -12.42 31.71
CA VAL A 169 17.80 -12.10 33.02
C VAL A 169 17.18 -12.89 34.18
N ASN A 170 15.86 -13.15 34.14
CA ASN A 170 15.21 -13.94 35.18
C ASN A 170 15.50 -15.44 35.06
N GLU A 171 15.70 -15.96 33.85
CA GLU A 171 16.13 -17.35 33.62
C GLU A 171 17.56 -17.58 34.08
N GLU A 172 18.49 -16.67 33.80
CA GLU A 172 19.87 -16.72 34.28
C GLU A 172 19.99 -16.59 35.80
N SER A 173 19.08 -15.84 36.44
CA SER A 173 19.06 -15.70 37.90
C SER A 173 18.36 -16.84 38.63
N GLY A 174 17.50 -17.61 37.96
CA GLY A 174 16.81 -18.80 38.50
C GLY A 174 17.58 -20.12 38.39
N GLU A 175 18.63 -20.19 37.57
CA GLU A 175 19.53 -21.35 37.49
C GLU A 175 20.67 -21.32 38.52
N SER A 176 20.75 -20.30 39.35
CA SER A 176 21.80 -20.13 40.37
C SER A 176 21.36 -20.47 41.80
N GLU A 177 20.14 -21.01 42.01
CA GLU A 177 19.68 -21.65 43.25
C GLU A 177 19.51 -23.15 43.06
#